data_f55c6ad6ba29e62fb2465db55d9d90ea
#
_entry.id   f55c6ad6ba29e62fb2465db55d9d90ea
#
_cell.length_a   1.000
_cell.length_b   1.000
_cell.length_c   1.000
_cell.angle_alpha   90.00
_cell.angle_beta   90.00
_cell.angle_gamma   90.00
#
_symmetry.space_group_name_H-M   'P 1'
#
loop_
_entity.id
_entity.type
_entity.pdbx_description
1 polymer ?
#
loop_
_entity_poly.entity_id
_entity_poly.type
_entity_poly.pdbx_seq_one_letter_code
_entity_poly.pdbx_strand_id
1 'polypeptide(L)'
;AKGMVVPATLFEKFGFNYIGPIDGHDLDSLIPTLENIKSLKGPQFLHVVTKKGQGYKLAEADPVAYHGPGKFDPAVGLVKPATPPKTTFTQVFGQWLCDMAAADSRLVGITPAMREGSGMVEFQRRFPDRYFDVGIAEQHAVTFAAGLACEGLKPVVAIYSTFLQRAYDQLIHDVALQNLPVVFALDRAGIVGAD
;
A
#
# COMPACT_ATOMS: atom_id res chain seq x y z
N ALA A 1 -18.69 9.42 -26.58
CA ALA A 1 -18.08 10.63 -26.02
C ALA A 1 -18.19 10.72 -24.49
N LYS A 2 -19.36 10.35 -23.89
CA LYS A 2 -19.58 10.41 -22.43
C LYS A 2 -18.65 9.48 -21.64
N GLY A 3 -18.27 8.33 -22.20
CA GLY A 3 -17.39 7.35 -21.55
C GLY A 3 -15.90 7.70 -21.49
N MET A 4 -15.47 8.77 -22.18
CA MET A 4 -14.06 9.21 -22.18
C MET A 4 -13.77 10.27 -21.12
N VAL A 5 -14.78 10.83 -20.47
CA VAL A 5 -14.64 12.01 -19.60
C VAL A 5 -15.09 11.74 -18.16
N VAL A 6 -15.86 10.68 -17.90
CA VAL A 6 -16.41 10.41 -16.55
C VAL A 6 -16.05 9.01 -16.09
N PRO A 7 -15.33 8.85 -14.95
CA PRO A 7 -14.97 7.55 -14.38
C PRO A 7 -16.16 6.65 -14.05
N ALA A 8 -17.36 7.24 -13.95
CA ALA A 8 -18.63 6.57 -13.64
C ALA A 8 -19.03 5.48 -14.60
N THR A 9 -18.68 5.58 -15.89
CA THR A 9 -19.19 4.73 -16.94
C THR A 9 -18.85 3.25 -16.82
N LEU A 10 -17.73 2.92 -16.19
CA LEU A 10 -17.36 1.51 -15.96
C LEU A 10 -18.32 0.85 -14.96
N PHE A 11 -18.58 1.51 -13.85
CA PHE A 11 -19.48 0.99 -12.80
C PHE A 11 -20.93 0.95 -13.27
N GLU A 12 -21.38 1.95 -14.04
CA GLU A 12 -22.71 1.95 -14.67
C GLU A 12 -22.90 0.76 -15.63
N LYS A 13 -21.85 0.39 -16.38
CA LYS A 13 -21.88 -0.79 -17.26
C LYS A 13 -21.98 -2.11 -16.50
N PHE A 14 -21.51 -2.16 -15.26
CA PHE A 14 -21.70 -3.30 -14.37
C PHE A 14 -23.07 -3.30 -13.66
N GLY A 15 -23.94 -2.35 -13.97
CA GLY A 15 -25.28 -2.28 -13.41
C GLY A 15 -25.38 -1.53 -12.08
N PHE A 16 -24.33 -0.81 -11.67
CA PHE A 16 -24.39 0.05 -10.50
C PHE A 16 -25.06 1.39 -10.84
N ASN A 17 -25.85 1.90 -9.91
CA ASN A 17 -26.23 3.30 -9.90
C ASN A 17 -25.08 4.11 -9.29
N TYR A 18 -24.37 4.87 -10.12
CA TYR A 18 -23.22 5.65 -9.71
C TYR A 18 -23.65 7.03 -9.21
N ILE A 19 -23.19 7.38 -8.00
CA ILE A 19 -23.47 8.65 -7.31
C ILE A 19 -22.13 9.28 -6.90
N GLY A 20 -21.90 10.50 -7.33
CA GLY A 20 -20.66 11.23 -7.00
C GLY A 20 -19.89 11.74 -8.24
N PRO A 21 -18.63 12.19 -8.06
CA PRO A 21 -17.90 12.24 -6.79
C PRO A 21 -18.46 13.26 -5.80
N ILE A 22 -18.42 12.95 -4.50
CA ILE A 22 -18.84 13.82 -3.40
C ILE A 22 -17.65 14.08 -2.48
N ASP A 23 -17.50 15.29 -1.98
CA ASP A 23 -16.50 15.60 -0.95
C ASP A 23 -16.89 14.91 0.37
N GLY A 24 -16.08 13.95 0.81
CA GLY A 24 -16.30 13.22 2.05
C GLY A 24 -16.03 14.02 3.32
N HIS A 25 -15.48 15.24 3.21
CA HIS A 25 -15.31 16.15 4.32
C HIS A 25 -16.46 17.15 4.47
N ASP A 26 -17.34 17.24 3.44
CA ASP A 26 -18.58 18.02 3.50
C ASP A 26 -19.73 17.12 4.00
N LEU A 27 -19.94 17.13 5.32
CA LEU A 27 -21.00 16.35 5.96
C LEU A 27 -22.40 16.86 5.60
N ASP A 28 -22.53 18.15 5.29
CA ASP A 28 -23.82 18.75 4.94
C ASP A 28 -24.31 18.24 3.58
N SER A 29 -23.41 17.87 2.68
CA SER A 29 -23.74 17.21 1.41
C SER A 29 -23.77 15.68 1.54
N LEU A 30 -22.87 15.08 2.31
CA LEU A 30 -22.72 13.64 2.41
C LEU A 30 -23.91 12.98 3.13
N ILE A 31 -24.36 13.53 4.27
CA ILE A 31 -25.44 12.96 5.08
C ILE A 31 -26.76 12.90 4.31
N PRO A 32 -27.26 13.99 3.68
CA PRO A 32 -28.47 13.92 2.88
C PRO A 32 -28.34 12.97 1.68
N THR A 33 -27.16 12.89 1.08
CA THR A 33 -26.90 11.94 -0.01
C THR A 33 -27.05 10.50 0.47
N LEU A 34 -26.49 10.15 1.62
CA LEU A 34 -26.65 8.81 2.22
C LEU A 34 -28.10 8.49 2.57
N GLU A 35 -28.85 9.48 3.08
CA GLU A 35 -30.28 9.34 3.37
C GLU A 35 -31.09 9.06 2.11
N ASN A 36 -30.83 9.79 1.03
CA ASN A 36 -31.49 9.60 -0.25
C ASN A 36 -31.20 8.22 -0.88
N ILE A 37 -29.94 7.76 -0.77
CA ILE A 37 -29.51 6.46 -1.30
C ILE A 37 -30.28 5.30 -0.65
N LYS A 38 -30.64 5.39 0.63
CA LYS A 38 -31.40 4.34 1.33
C LYS A 38 -32.73 3.99 0.65
N SER A 39 -33.34 4.92 -0.04
CA SER A 39 -34.61 4.71 -0.76
C SER A 39 -34.46 4.07 -2.13
N LEU A 40 -33.26 4.04 -2.69
CA LEU A 40 -32.97 3.52 -4.01
C LEU A 40 -32.89 2.00 -4.00
N LYS A 41 -33.32 1.39 -5.12
CA LYS A 41 -33.25 -0.07 -5.32
C LYS A 41 -32.07 -0.45 -6.18
N GLY A 42 -31.59 -1.68 -6.02
CA GLY A 42 -30.46 -2.22 -6.79
C GLY A 42 -29.09 -1.82 -6.18
N PRO A 43 -28.00 -2.19 -6.83
CA PRO A 43 -26.65 -1.90 -6.34
C PRO A 43 -26.30 -0.42 -6.50
N GLN A 44 -25.92 0.22 -5.42
CA GLN A 44 -25.49 1.62 -5.40
C GLN A 44 -23.97 1.72 -5.28
N PHE A 45 -23.35 2.61 -6.03
CA PHE A 45 -21.92 2.93 -5.95
C PHE A 45 -21.75 4.42 -5.59
N LEU A 46 -21.50 4.68 -4.32
CA LEU A 46 -21.22 6.04 -3.84
C LEU A 46 -19.73 6.32 -3.93
N HIS A 47 -19.34 7.28 -4.76
CA HIS A 47 -17.96 7.73 -4.89
C HIS A 47 -17.72 8.95 -3.97
N VAL A 48 -17.00 8.69 -2.87
CA VAL A 48 -16.61 9.73 -1.90
C VAL A 48 -15.13 10.03 -2.07
N VAL A 49 -14.79 11.30 -2.21
CA VAL A 49 -13.41 11.78 -2.30
C VAL A 49 -12.99 12.38 -0.97
N THR A 50 -11.87 11.92 -0.43
CA THR A 50 -11.31 12.44 0.81
C THR A 50 -9.85 12.81 0.63
N LYS A 51 -9.36 13.73 1.48
CA LYS A 51 -7.95 14.10 1.58
C LYS A 51 -7.41 13.63 2.93
N LYS A 52 -6.34 12.84 2.90
CA LYS A 52 -5.69 12.32 4.11
C LYS A 52 -5.20 13.46 5.00
N GLY A 53 -5.56 13.43 6.29
CA GLY A 53 -5.17 14.47 7.24
C GLY A 53 -6.03 15.74 7.23
N GLN A 54 -7.07 15.81 6.39
CA GLN A 54 -7.94 16.98 6.28
C GLN A 54 -8.46 17.49 7.63
N GLY A 55 -8.35 18.80 7.85
CA GLY A 55 -8.76 19.46 9.09
C GLY A 55 -7.67 19.61 10.14
N TYR A 56 -6.51 18.97 9.94
CA TYR A 56 -5.34 19.12 10.81
C TYR A 56 -4.10 19.49 9.97
N LYS A 57 -3.68 20.76 10.03
CA LYS A 57 -2.64 21.33 9.15
C LYS A 57 -1.32 20.53 9.13
N LEU A 58 -0.89 20.01 10.27
CA LEU A 58 0.34 19.22 10.36
C LEU A 58 0.20 17.86 9.66
N ALA A 59 -0.96 17.21 9.74
CA ALA A 59 -1.24 15.98 9.03
C ALA A 59 -1.46 16.21 7.52
N GLU A 60 -2.00 17.36 7.13
CA GLU A 60 -2.11 17.74 5.72
C GLU A 60 -0.74 17.97 5.08
N ALA A 61 0.22 18.49 5.85
CA ALA A 61 1.58 18.75 5.41
C ALA A 61 2.42 17.47 5.29
N ASP A 62 2.20 16.49 6.18
CA ASP A 62 2.90 15.19 6.17
C ASP A 62 1.93 14.04 6.50
N PRO A 63 1.08 13.64 5.54
CA PRO A 63 0.10 12.58 5.77
C PRO A 63 0.72 11.20 5.99
N VAL A 64 1.98 11.01 5.64
CA VAL A 64 2.71 9.75 5.87
C VAL A 64 3.10 9.63 7.34
N ALA A 65 3.72 10.65 7.92
CA ALA A 65 4.09 10.67 9.34
C ALA A 65 2.87 10.56 10.26
N TYR A 66 1.75 11.16 9.87
CA TYR A 66 0.50 11.11 10.63
C TYR A 66 -0.39 9.92 10.29
N HIS A 67 0.08 8.95 9.51
CA HIS A 67 -0.65 7.71 9.25
C HIS A 67 -0.43 6.70 10.38
N GLY A 68 -1.36 6.65 11.33
CA GLY A 68 -1.26 5.76 12.49
C GLY A 68 -0.16 6.16 13.50
N PRO A 69 -0.02 7.45 13.85
CA PRO A 69 0.98 7.87 14.81
C PRO A 69 0.63 7.36 16.22
N GLY A 70 1.66 7.26 17.09
CA GLY A 70 1.46 7.08 18.52
C GLY A 70 0.77 8.29 19.17
N LYS A 71 0.67 8.28 20.50
CA LYS A 71 0.11 9.43 21.24
C LYS A 71 0.96 10.69 21.03
N PHE A 72 0.34 11.80 20.71
CA PHE A 72 0.98 13.11 20.57
C PHE A 72 0.05 14.22 21.05
N ASP A 73 0.59 15.41 21.33
CA ASP A 73 -0.19 16.61 21.63
C ASP A 73 -0.61 17.28 20.32
N PRO A 74 -1.92 17.41 20.02
CA PRO A 74 -2.39 18.07 18.78
C PRO A 74 -1.96 19.53 18.63
N ALA A 75 -1.66 20.24 19.73
CA ALA A 75 -1.18 21.61 19.67
C ALA A 75 0.28 21.72 19.22
N VAL A 76 1.07 20.66 19.45
CA VAL A 76 2.52 20.62 19.15
C VAL A 76 2.81 19.77 17.92
N GLY A 77 2.03 18.72 17.71
CA GLY A 77 2.26 17.72 16.67
C GLY A 77 3.23 16.60 17.12
N LEU A 78 3.73 15.84 16.15
CA LEU A 78 4.69 14.77 16.39
C LEU A 78 6.05 15.34 16.77
N VAL A 79 6.55 15.00 17.95
CA VAL A 79 7.87 15.40 18.45
C VAL A 79 8.86 14.28 18.18
N LYS A 80 10.01 14.62 17.58
CA LYS A 80 11.10 13.65 17.42
C LYS A 80 11.67 13.30 18.79
N PRO A 81 11.94 12.01 19.07
CA PRO A 81 12.57 11.61 20.32
C PRO A 81 13.91 12.33 20.54
N ALA A 82 14.17 12.77 21.77
CA ALA A 82 15.44 13.42 22.14
C ALA A 82 16.64 12.47 21.99
N THR A 83 16.41 11.16 22.18
CA THR A 83 17.43 10.12 21.98
C THR A 83 17.17 9.41 20.65
N PRO A 84 18.21 9.23 19.81
CA PRO A 84 18.06 8.47 18.58
C PRO A 84 17.51 7.06 18.88
N PRO A 85 16.51 6.59 18.15
CA PRO A 85 16.02 5.23 18.35
C PRO A 85 17.13 4.22 18.01
N LYS A 86 17.10 3.07 18.69
CA LYS A 86 17.98 1.95 18.33
C LYS A 86 17.70 1.52 16.89
N THR A 87 18.72 1.07 16.19
CA THR A 87 18.58 0.51 14.84
C THR A 87 17.54 -0.61 14.84
N THR A 88 16.55 -0.51 13.97
CA THR A 88 15.48 -1.50 13.81
C THR A 88 15.85 -2.53 12.76
N PHE A 89 15.18 -3.70 12.78
CA PHE A 89 15.34 -4.71 11.73
C PHE A 89 14.94 -4.15 10.36
N THR A 90 13.91 -3.30 10.28
CA THR A 90 13.48 -2.60 9.06
C THR A 90 14.62 -1.77 8.46
N GLN A 91 15.38 -1.04 9.29
CA GLN A 91 16.53 -0.26 8.82
C GLN A 91 17.68 -1.15 8.35
N VAL A 92 17.94 -2.26 9.05
CA VAL A 92 18.97 -3.24 8.63
C VAL A 92 18.59 -3.87 7.30
N PHE A 93 17.33 -4.27 7.14
CA PHE A 93 16.82 -4.83 5.88
C PHE A 93 16.92 -3.82 4.73
N GLY A 94 16.48 -2.58 4.93
CA GLY A 94 16.55 -1.54 3.89
C GLY A 94 17.96 -1.25 3.44
N GLN A 95 18.93 -1.21 4.37
CA GLN A 95 20.35 -1.05 4.04
C GLN A 95 20.87 -2.27 3.27
N TRP A 96 20.61 -3.48 3.75
CA TRP A 96 21.00 -4.73 3.08
C TRP A 96 20.45 -4.79 1.64
N LEU A 97 19.18 -4.43 1.44
CA LEU A 97 18.55 -4.43 0.12
C LEU A 97 19.26 -3.49 -0.84
N CYS A 98 19.62 -2.29 -0.36
CA CYS A 98 20.39 -1.32 -1.13
C CYS A 98 21.79 -1.82 -1.50
N ASP A 99 22.49 -2.45 -0.55
CA ASP A 99 23.85 -2.96 -0.77
C ASP A 99 23.85 -4.13 -1.76
N MET A 100 22.89 -5.04 -1.64
CA MET A 100 22.73 -6.16 -2.58
C MET A 100 22.36 -5.67 -3.98
N ALA A 101 21.49 -4.68 -4.10
CA ALA A 101 21.13 -4.11 -5.39
C ALA A 101 22.27 -3.34 -6.06
N ALA A 102 23.18 -2.76 -5.28
CA ALA A 102 24.39 -2.14 -5.79
C ALA A 102 25.37 -3.20 -6.34
N ALA A 103 25.41 -4.39 -5.72
CA ALA A 103 26.27 -5.48 -6.11
C ALA A 103 25.72 -6.32 -7.28
N ASP A 104 24.41 -6.44 -7.42
CA ASP A 104 23.75 -7.23 -8.47
C ASP A 104 22.61 -6.45 -9.11
N SER A 105 22.77 -6.12 -10.40
CA SER A 105 21.80 -5.35 -11.18
C SER A 105 20.47 -6.10 -11.42
N ARG A 106 20.45 -7.42 -11.22
CA ARG A 106 19.25 -8.25 -11.40
C ARG A 106 18.30 -8.17 -10.20
N LEU A 107 18.78 -7.65 -9.04
CA LEU A 107 17.95 -7.56 -7.85
C LEU A 107 16.88 -6.48 -8.02
N VAL A 108 15.64 -6.86 -7.78
CA VAL A 108 14.46 -5.99 -7.80
C VAL A 108 13.69 -6.09 -6.49
N GLY A 109 13.14 -4.99 -6.03
CA GLY A 109 12.35 -4.91 -4.79
C GLY A 109 10.88 -4.66 -5.09
N ILE A 110 10.01 -5.46 -4.46
CA ILE A 110 8.56 -5.41 -4.63
C ILE A 110 7.90 -5.25 -3.27
N THR A 111 6.90 -4.40 -3.16
CA THR A 111 6.08 -4.25 -1.96
C THR A 111 4.63 -3.94 -2.30
N PRO A 112 3.65 -4.50 -1.58
CA PRO A 112 2.24 -4.15 -1.74
C PRO A 112 1.86 -2.98 -0.81
N ALA A 113 2.06 -1.74 -1.27
CA ALA A 113 1.71 -0.49 -0.57
C ALA A 113 2.39 -0.30 0.82
N MET A 114 3.58 -0.90 1.04
CA MET A 114 4.23 -0.92 2.36
C MET A 114 5.64 -0.33 2.34
N ARG A 115 5.91 0.64 1.47
CA ARG A 115 7.25 1.22 1.25
C ARG A 115 7.95 1.66 2.53
N GLU A 116 7.26 2.47 3.35
CA GLU A 116 7.80 3.01 4.60
C GLU A 116 8.00 1.91 5.64
N GLY A 117 6.96 1.12 5.86
CA GLY A 117 6.95 0.04 6.84
C GLY A 117 7.97 -1.06 6.55
N SER A 118 8.21 -1.36 5.29
CA SER A 118 9.20 -2.34 4.86
C SER A 118 10.61 -1.76 4.69
N GLY A 119 10.84 -0.47 4.99
CA GLY A 119 12.17 0.15 4.90
C GLY A 119 12.70 0.34 3.48
N MET A 120 11.83 0.43 2.47
CA MET A 120 12.23 0.50 1.06
C MET A 120 12.35 1.92 0.51
N VAL A 121 12.21 2.96 1.33
CA VAL A 121 12.26 4.37 0.88
C VAL A 121 13.61 4.69 0.20
N GLU A 122 14.72 4.32 0.82
CA GLU A 122 16.07 4.54 0.26
C GLU A 122 16.31 3.69 -0.99
N PHE A 123 15.78 2.46 -1.02
CA PHE A 123 15.87 1.60 -2.19
C PHE A 123 15.16 2.23 -3.40
N GLN A 124 13.93 2.72 -3.22
CA GLN A 124 13.21 3.44 -4.28
C GLN A 124 14.00 4.65 -4.78
N ARG A 125 14.59 5.43 -3.86
CA ARG A 125 15.36 6.62 -4.22
C ARG A 125 16.60 6.29 -5.05
N ARG A 126 17.33 5.22 -4.71
CA ARG A 126 18.58 4.82 -5.36
C ARG A 126 18.38 4.00 -6.62
N PHE A 127 17.33 3.20 -6.66
CA PHE A 127 17.06 2.23 -7.73
C PHE A 127 15.59 2.30 -8.20
N PRO A 128 15.11 3.47 -8.70
CA PRO A 128 13.70 3.67 -9.04
C PRO A 128 13.20 2.68 -10.10
N ASP A 129 14.03 2.30 -11.07
CA ASP A 129 13.66 1.36 -12.15
C ASP A 129 13.62 -0.11 -11.69
N ARG A 130 14.01 -0.37 -10.45
CA ARG A 130 14.03 -1.71 -9.83
C ARG A 130 13.16 -1.80 -8.58
N TYR A 131 12.39 -0.77 -8.31
CA TYR A 131 11.41 -0.70 -7.22
C TYR A 131 10.00 -0.77 -7.79
N PHE A 132 9.19 -1.66 -7.26
CA PHE A 132 7.81 -1.86 -7.68
C PHE A 132 6.87 -1.84 -6.47
N ASP A 133 5.99 -0.85 -6.43
CA ASP A 133 4.85 -0.83 -5.52
C ASP A 133 3.60 -1.24 -6.30
N VAL A 134 3.05 -2.38 -5.95
CA VAL A 134 1.89 -2.94 -6.65
C VAL A 134 0.55 -2.50 -6.04
N GLY A 135 0.57 -1.55 -5.10
CA GLY A 135 -0.61 -1.18 -4.34
C GLY A 135 -1.05 -2.28 -3.38
N ILE A 136 -2.30 -2.23 -2.92
CA ILE A 136 -2.87 -3.26 -2.02
C ILE A 136 -3.30 -4.47 -2.85
N ALA A 137 -2.32 -5.17 -3.43
CA ALA A 137 -2.53 -6.30 -4.34
C ALA A 137 -1.48 -7.40 -4.08
N GLU A 138 -1.58 -8.07 -2.94
CA GLU A 138 -0.60 -9.05 -2.46
C GLU A 138 -0.46 -10.24 -3.42
N GLN A 139 -1.57 -10.73 -3.97
CA GLN A 139 -1.56 -11.80 -4.97
C GLN A 139 -0.74 -11.39 -6.20
N HIS A 140 -0.96 -10.15 -6.67
CA HIS A 140 -0.20 -9.61 -7.80
C HIS A 140 1.29 -9.49 -7.48
N ALA A 141 1.65 -9.05 -6.27
CA ALA A 141 3.05 -8.95 -5.84
C ALA A 141 3.79 -10.29 -5.99
N VAL A 142 3.17 -11.39 -5.57
CA VAL A 142 3.77 -12.72 -5.62
C VAL A 142 3.85 -13.27 -7.05
N THR A 143 2.76 -13.20 -7.82
CA THR A 143 2.75 -13.64 -9.23
C THR A 143 3.70 -12.81 -10.09
N PHE A 144 3.77 -11.49 -9.87
CA PHE A 144 4.70 -10.61 -10.56
C PHE A 144 6.17 -10.98 -10.25
N ALA A 145 6.48 -11.23 -8.97
CA ALA A 145 7.80 -11.71 -8.57
C ALA A 145 8.17 -13.03 -9.25
N ALA A 146 7.23 -13.97 -9.33
CA ALA A 146 7.44 -15.24 -10.04
C ALA A 146 7.78 -15.01 -11.52
N GLY A 147 7.04 -14.13 -12.21
CA GLY A 147 7.32 -13.78 -13.61
C GLY A 147 8.70 -13.15 -13.80
N LEU A 148 9.11 -12.25 -12.92
CA LEU A 148 10.45 -11.65 -12.96
C LEU A 148 11.56 -12.67 -12.72
N ALA A 149 11.32 -13.64 -11.83
CA ALA A 149 12.26 -14.72 -11.57
C ALA A 149 12.43 -15.65 -12.79
N CYS A 150 11.37 -15.90 -13.57
CA CYS A 150 11.44 -16.65 -14.83
C CYS A 150 12.38 -15.98 -15.85
N GLU A 151 12.47 -14.66 -15.84
CA GLU A 151 13.36 -13.87 -16.71
C GLU A 151 14.77 -13.67 -16.12
N GLY A 152 15.13 -14.39 -15.07
CA GLY A 152 16.46 -14.39 -14.45
C GLY A 152 16.73 -13.20 -13.53
N LEU A 153 15.72 -12.41 -13.19
CA LEU A 153 15.81 -11.39 -12.15
C LEU A 153 15.79 -12.04 -10.75
N LYS A 154 16.19 -11.28 -9.75
CA LYS A 154 16.22 -11.69 -8.35
C LYS A 154 15.23 -10.87 -7.51
N PRO A 155 13.95 -11.22 -7.53
CA PRO A 155 12.94 -10.45 -6.80
C PRO A 155 13.01 -10.69 -5.29
N VAL A 156 12.91 -9.59 -4.55
CA VAL A 156 12.72 -9.56 -3.10
C VAL A 156 11.37 -8.94 -2.83
N VAL A 157 10.43 -9.71 -2.29
CA VAL A 157 9.10 -9.26 -1.91
C VAL A 157 9.11 -8.91 -0.43
N ALA A 158 9.00 -7.62 -0.12
CA ALA A 158 8.89 -7.13 1.26
C ALA A 158 7.42 -6.95 1.63
N ILE A 159 6.92 -7.82 2.49
CA ILE A 159 5.49 -7.92 2.80
C ILE A 159 5.29 -8.28 4.28
N TYR A 160 4.25 -7.75 4.92
CA TYR A 160 3.88 -8.17 6.27
C TYR A 160 3.32 -9.58 6.26
N SER A 161 3.65 -10.36 7.30
CA SER A 161 3.20 -11.75 7.43
C SER A 161 1.68 -11.89 7.37
N THR A 162 0.96 -10.97 8.01
CA THR A 162 -0.51 -10.95 8.02
C THR A 162 -1.10 -10.71 6.62
N PHE A 163 -0.43 -9.92 5.76
CA PHE A 163 -0.92 -9.64 4.42
C PHE A 163 -0.53 -10.72 3.41
N LEU A 164 0.56 -11.45 3.64
CA LEU A 164 0.96 -12.55 2.77
C LEU A 164 -0.09 -13.68 2.71
N GLN A 165 -0.90 -13.85 3.76
CA GLN A 165 -1.97 -14.85 3.73
C GLN A 165 -2.97 -14.64 2.58
N ARG A 166 -3.11 -13.42 2.04
CA ARG A 166 -3.93 -13.14 0.84
C ARG A 166 -3.32 -13.71 -0.45
N ALA A 167 -2.02 -13.98 -0.47
CA ALA A 167 -1.28 -14.51 -1.60
C ALA A 167 -0.79 -15.95 -1.36
N TYR A 168 -1.43 -16.68 -0.48
CA TYR A 168 -1.04 -18.03 -0.10
C TYR A 168 -1.02 -18.99 -1.31
N ASP A 169 -2.07 -18.94 -2.12
CA ASP A 169 -2.17 -19.80 -3.31
C ASP A 169 -1.09 -19.46 -4.34
N GLN A 170 -0.83 -18.16 -4.57
CA GLN A 170 0.21 -17.71 -5.50
C GLN A 170 1.61 -18.08 -5.00
N LEU A 171 1.85 -18.03 -3.70
CA LEU A 171 3.11 -18.45 -3.11
C LEU A 171 3.39 -19.93 -3.40
N ILE A 172 2.38 -20.79 -3.26
CA ILE A 172 2.50 -22.22 -3.52
C ILE A 172 2.59 -22.47 -5.03
N HIS A 173 1.61 -22.02 -5.80
CA HIS A 173 1.46 -22.36 -7.21
C HIS A 173 2.48 -21.66 -8.10
N ASP A 174 2.64 -20.34 -7.94
CA ASP A 174 3.45 -19.54 -8.87
C ASP A 174 4.94 -19.56 -8.52
N VAL A 175 5.31 -19.80 -7.25
CA VAL A 175 6.70 -19.76 -6.80
C VAL A 175 7.20 -21.12 -6.36
N ALA A 176 6.57 -21.74 -5.35
CA ALA A 176 7.13 -22.93 -4.71
C ALA A 176 7.10 -24.16 -5.62
N LEU A 177 5.97 -24.45 -6.27
CA LEU A 177 5.86 -25.59 -7.19
C LEU A 177 6.77 -25.46 -8.42
N GLN A 178 7.06 -24.23 -8.84
CA GLN A 178 7.95 -23.96 -9.96
C GLN A 178 9.41 -23.79 -9.54
N ASN A 179 9.71 -23.90 -8.23
CA ASN A 179 11.05 -23.76 -7.66
C ASN A 179 11.76 -22.46 -8.09
N LEU A 180 11.04 -21.33 -8.10
CA LEU A 180 11.56 -20.04 -8.53
C LEU A 180 12.33 -19.34 -7.40
N PRO A 181 13.45 -18.66 -7.70
CA PRO A 181 14.31 -18.01 -6.71
C PRO A 181 13.75 -16.65 -6.26
N VAL A 182 12.60 -16.63 -5.60
CA VAL A 182 12.00 -15.46 -5.01
C VAL A 182 12.34 -15.39 -3.53
N VAL A 183 12.81 -14.24 -3.06
CA VAL A 183 13.06 -13.98 -1.63
C VAL A 183 11.86 -13.25 -1.03
N PHE A 184 11.32 -13.79 0.06
CA PHE A 184 10.25 -13.17 0.85
C PHE A 184 10.83 -12.61 2.15
N ALA A 185 10.81 -11.29 2.29
CA ALA A 185 11.15 -10.60 3.52
C ALA A 185 9.86 -10.33 4.30
N LEU A 186 9.59 -11.19 5.29
CA LEU A 186 8.37 -11.14 6.09
C LEU A 186 8.59 -10.25 7.30
N ASP A 187 7.97 -9.10 7.32
CA ASP A 187 7.92 -8.23 8.48
C ASP A 187 6.75 -8.62 9.41
N ARG A 188 6.87 -8.27 10.69
CA ARG A 188 5.87 -8.60 11.73
C ARG A 188 5.55 -10.09 11.80
N ALA A 189 6.56 -10.94 11.62
CA ALA A 189 6.46 -12.38 11.80
C ALA A 189 6.63 -12.74 13.27
N GLY A 190 5.78 -13.63 13.78
CA GLY A 190 5.79 -14.08 15.18
C GLY A 190 4.56 -13.60 15.95
N ILE A 191 4.65 -13.58 17.28
CA ILE A 191 3.58 -13.13 18.17
C ILE A 191 3.74 -11.63 18.38
N VAL A 192 2.96 -10.83 17.69
CA VAL A 192 3.09 -9.37 17.66
C VAL A 192 1.89 -8.61 18.26
N GLY A 193 0.88 -9.30 18.73
CA GLY A 193 -0.36 -8.71 19.24
C GLY A 193 -1.36 -8.36 18.12
N ALA A 194 -2.24 -7.41 18.39
CA ALA A 194 -3.21 -6.95 17.40
C ALA A 194 -2.51 -6.06 16.35
N ASP A 195 -2.74 -6.37 15.11
CA ASP A 195 -2.35 -5.57 13.93
C ASP A 195 -3.48 -4.61 13.56
#